data_81925915ca4773399e189a46ed0937e1
#
_entry.id   81925915ca4773399e189a46ed0937e1
#
_cell.length_a   1.000
_cell.length_b   1.000
_cell.length_c   1.000
_cell.angle_alpha   90.00
_cell.angle_beta   90.00
_cell.angle_gamma   90.00
#
_symmetry.space_group_name_H-M   'P 1'
#
loop_
_entity.id
_entity.type
_entity.pdbx_description
1 polymer ?
#
loop_
_entity_poly.entity_id
_entity_poly.type
_entity_poly.pdbx_seq_one_letter_code
_entity_poly.pdbx_strand_id
1 'polypeptide(L)'
;MKFVGIDLHTNRFTCCYLFDNSTEKQTETFGLDTEGLFSFYSTIGKDTYVLVEATINTFAFVTLFKDLVAEVIVANTYQLKSVGIPGKKTDKLDAAKLAEKLKAQIVSGVQQIVPVTVPPKEIRALRALFATYRTLRKEIGRTKNRIHSLLKENLYPFTKEYIFGKKARKEIRNISDDYLLSFQINLLMDTLEHLEEAFERLVVEIKKAGSLFMPQIEILTSMTGISVVTAIAVIADVIDAGRFRNSKHFASYLRSVPRVESSNDKTIIKSTTKAGRKLAITLLSQSLNHFRDGNGKLSRWVEKVGKYKKKGIVRMALCRRVITEIYQMLKKREYHYFYNPVLHGKKMAEYKKFLQKDTKYFSKEFSISA
;
A
#
# COMPACT_ATOMS: atom_id res chain seq x y z
N MET A 1 -6.35 -36.21 4.33
CA MET A 1 -6.26 -34.74 4.17
C MET A 1 -7.63 -34.12 4.11
N LYS A 2 -7.78 -32.93 4.68
CA LYS A 2 -9.02 -32.14 4.69
C LYS A 2 -8.79 -30.85 3.93
N PHE A 3 -9.72 -30.48 3.04
CA PHE A 3 -9.66 -29.26 2.23
C PHE A 3 -10.83 -28.37 2.58
N VAL A 4 -10.54 -27.15 3.00
CA VAL A 4 -11.55 -26.19 3.48
C VAL A 4 -11.53 -24.95 2.60
N GLY A 5 -12.64 -24.67 1.93
CA GLY A 5 -12.87 -23.39 1.25
C GLY A 5 -13.66 -22.48 2.16
N ILE A 6 -13.19 -21.25 2.35
CA ILE A 6 -13.82 -20.27 3.25
C ILE A 6 -14.28 -19.05 2.45
N ASP A 7 -15.59 -18.79 2.49
CA ASP A 7 -16.18 -17.50 2.06
C ASP A 7 -16.34 -16.61 3.28
N LEU A 8 -15.52 -15.54 3.34
CA LEU A 8 -15.39 -14.67 4.50
C LEU A 8 -16.14 -13.35 4.31
N HIS A 9 -17.10 -13.10 5.20
CA HIS A 9 -17.86 -11.86 5.30
C HIS A 9 -17.47 -11.01 6.54
N THR A 10 -18.20 -9.92 6.77
CA THR A 10 -17.90 -8.98 7.86
C THR A 10 -18.16 -9.59 9.25
N ASN A 11 -19.28 -10.30 9.42
CA ASN A 11 -19.74 -10.80 10.73
C ASN A 11 -19.83 -12.32 10.81
N ARG A 12 -19.60 -13.03 9.71
CA ARG A 12 -19.68 -14.48 9.63
C ARG A 12 -18.78 -15.00 8.51
N PHE A 13 -18.52 -16.28 8.50
CA PHE A 13 -17.85 -16.97 7.41
C PHE A 13 -18.45 -18.34 7.19
N THR A 14 -18.50 -18.77 5.93
CA THR A 14 -19.03 -20.07 5.52
C THR A 14 -17.88 -20.96 5.06
N CYS A 15 -17.78 -22.14 5.66
CA CYS A 15 -16.79 -23.15 5.33
C CYS A 15 -17.45 -24.27 4.50
N CYS A 16 -16.73 -24.78 3.51
CA CYS A 16 -17.04 -26.03 2.86
C CYS A 16 -15.86 -26.99 3.04
N TYR A 17 -16.14 -28.15 3.58
CA TYR A 17 -15.19 -29.23 3.88
C TYR A 17 -15.27 -30.29 2.80
N LEU A 18 -14.12 -30.66 2.25
CA LEU A 18 -13.93 -31.81 1.37
C LEU A 18 -12.85 -32.72 1.94
N PHE A 19 -13.03 -34.02 1.78
CA PHE A 19 -12.05 -35.01 2.19
C PHE A 19 -11.40 -35.66 0.96
N ASP A 20 -10.23 -36.25 1.16
CA ASP A 20 -9.44 -36.81 0.07
C ASP A 20 -10.21 -37.88 -0.69
N ASN A 21 -10.82 -38.83 0.04
CA ASN A 21 -11.48 -40.01 -0.50
C ASN A 21 -13.02 -39.86 -0.58
N SER A 22 -13.53 -38.60 -0.52
CA SER A 22 -14.97 -38.35 -0.60
C SER A 22 -15.29 -37.22 -1.59
N THR A 23 -16.42 -37.38 -2.26
CA THR A 23 -17.06 -36.32 -3.07
C THR A 23 -18.08 -35.52 -2.27
N GLU A 24 -18.38 -35.97 -1.05
CA GLU A 24 -19.37 -35.36 -0.18
C GLU A 24 -18.90 -34.00 0.32
N LYS A 25 -19.79 -33.00 0.28
CA LYS A 25 -19.56 -31.63 0.70
C LYS A 25 -20.29 -31.34 1.99
N GLN A 26 -19.54 -31.04 3.03
CA GLN A 26 -20.12 -30.57 4.28
C GLN A 26 -19.95 -29.06 4.36
N THR A 27 -21.03 -28.31 4.61
CA THR A 27 -20.99 -26.86 4.71
C THR A 27 -21.51 -26.41 6.05
N GLU A 28 -20.77 -25.51 6.68
CA GLU A 28 -21.09 -24.93 7.98
C GLU A 28 -20.83 -23.43 7.97
N THR A 29 -21.61 -22.66 8.73
CA THR A 29 -21.45 -21.21 8.83
C THR A 29 -21.22 -20.83 10.28
N PHE A 30 -20.18 -20.07 10.53
CA PHE A 30 -19.75 -19.63 11.85
C PHE A 30 -19.89 -18.11 11.99
N GLY A 31 -20.17 -17.62 13.20
CA GLY A 31 -20.00 -16.22 13.56
C GLY A 31 -18.52 -15.80 13.53
N LEU A 32 -18.25 -14.54 13.23
CA LEU A 32 -16.91 -13.96 13.38
C LEU A 32 -16.75 -13.34 14.78
N ASP A 33 -17.11 -14.12 15.79
CA ASP A 33 -17.03 -13.85 17.22
C ASP A 33 -16.22 -14.95 17.93
N THR A 34 -16.07 -14.83 19.23
CA THR A 34 -15.28 -15.79 20.03
C THR A 34 -15.85 -17.20 19.95
N GLU A 35 -17.18 -17.36 20.05
CA GLU A 35 -17.84 -18.65 20.04
C GLU A 35 -17.74 -19.34 18.68
N GLY A 36 -18.03 -18.62 17.60
CA GLY A 36 -17.92 -19.14 16.24
C GLY A 36 -16.48 -19.49 15.85
N LEU A 37 -15.50 -18.71 16.29
CA LEU A 37 -14.09 -19.04 16.08
C LEU A 37 -13.67 -20.29 16.86
N PHE A 38 -14.13 -20.43 18.09
CA PHE A 38 -13.84 -21.64 18.91
C PHE A 38 -14.43 -22.90 18.27
N SER A 39 -15.68 -22.80 17.80
CA SER A 39 -16.35 -23.89 17.07
C SER A 39 -15.60 -24.23 15.78
N PHE A 40 -15.16 -23.24 15.03
CA PHE A 40 -14.35 -23.47 13.84
C PHE A 40 -13.00 -24.13 14.14
N TYR A 41 -12.30 -23.74 15.21
CA TYR A 41 -11.02 -24.34 15.58
C TYR A 41 -11.13 -25.85 15.88
N SER A 42 -12.26 -26.31 16.41
CA SER A 42 -12.51 -27.75 16.65
C SER A 42 -12.64 -28.53 15.34
N THR A 43 -12.91 -27.88 14.21
CA THR A 43 -13.10 -28.54 12.92
C THR A 43 -11.82 -28.64 12.08
N ILE A 44 -10.73 -27.94 12.45
CA ILE A 44 -9.48 -27.91 11.69
C ILE A 44 -8.32 -28.55 12.46
N GLY A 45 -7.27 -28.94 11.75
CA GLY A 45 -6.08 -29.58 12.33
C GLY A 45 -4.89 -29.57 11.38
N LYS A 46 -3.79 -30.19 11.77
CA LYS A 46 -2.54 -30.25 11.01
C LYS A 46 -2.63 -31.00 9.67
N ASP A 47 -3.72 -31.69 9.42
CA ASP A 47 -4.05 -32.35 8.16
C ASP A 47 -4.93 -31.50 7.24
N THR A 48 -5.25 -30.28 7.66
CA THR A 48 -6.21 -29.39 6.99
C THR A 48 -5.50 -28.36 6.11
N TYR A 49 -5.90 -28.26 4.85
CA TYR A 49 -5.53 -27.22 3.90
C TYR A 49 -6.69 -26.23 3.77
N VAL A 50 -6.40 -24.93 3.77
CA VAL A 50 -7.42 -23.89 3.75
C VAL A 50 -7.21 -22.95 2.57
N LEU A 51 -8.31 -22.64 1.85
CA LEU A 51 -8.35 -21.60 0.83
C LEU A 51 -9.36 -20.52 1.21
N VAL A 52 -8.92 -19.28 1.21
CA VAL A 52 -9.78 -18.11 1.47
C VAL A 52 -9.55 -17.02 0.44
N GLU A 53 -10.61 -16.32 0.03
CA GLU A 53 -10.48 -15.19 -0.89
C GLU A 53 -9.93 -13.95 -0.19
N ALA A 54 -9.05 -13.16 -0.88
CA ALA A 54 -8.48 -11.94 -0.33
C ALA A 54 -9.54 -10.83 -0.26
N THR A 55 -10.09 -10.59 0.92
CA THR A 55 -11.01 -9.49 1.27
C THR A 55 -10.35 -8.55 2.27
N ILE A 56 -11.09 -7.58 2.81
CA ILE A 56 -10.54 -6.56 3.70
C ILE A 56 -10.05 -7.12 5.04
N ASN A 57 -10.73 -8.13 5.58
CA ASN A 57 -10.46 -8.75 6.88
C ASN A 57 -9.69 -10.08 6.80
N THR A 58 -9.46 -10.63 5.60
CA THR A 58 -8.83 -11.95 5.40
C THR A 58 -7.47 -12.09 6.10
N PHE A 59 -6.60 -11.09 6.01
CA PHE A 59 -5.27 -11.22 6.62
C PHE A 59 -5.30 -11.25 8.15
N ALA A 60 -6.23 -10.52 8.77
CA ALA A 60 -6.44 -10.60 10.20
C ALA A 60 -7.00 -11.99 10.59
N PHE A 61 -8.04 -12.43 9.88
CA PHE A 61 -8.70 -13.70 10.08
C PHE A 61 -7.72 -14.89 9.95
N VAL A 62 -6.99 -14.99 8.86
CA VAL A 62 -6.00 -16.06 8.63
C VAL A 62 -4.93 -16.13 9.73
N THR A 63 -4.53 -14.99 10.29
CA THR A 63 -3.53 -14.96 11.36
C THR A 63 -4.00 -15.68 12.63
N LEU A 64 -5.30 -15.83 12.84
CA LEU A 64 -5.87 -16.48 14.03
C LEU A 64 -5.66 -18.00 14.04
N PHE A 65 -5.57 -18.65 12.87
CA PHE A 65 -5.53 -20.12 12.78
C PHE A 65 -4.45 -20.70 11.84
N LYS A 66 -3.68 -19.85 11.12
CA LYS A 66 -2.66 -20.34 10.17
C LYS A 66 -1.68 -21.34 10.76
N ASP A 67 -1.37 -21.21 12.04
CA ASP A 67 -0.43 -22.09 12.74
C ASP A 67 -1.09 -23.40 13.25
N LEU A 68 -2.41 -23.55 13.10
CA LEU A 68 -3.18 -24.75 13.48
C LEU A 68 -3.38 -25.74 12.33
N VAL A 69 -3.16 -25.31 11.09
CA VAL A 69 -3.43 -26.07 9.87
C VAL A 69 -2.15 -26.42 9.11
N ALA A 70 -2.23 -27.29 8.11
CA ALA A 70 -1.10 -27.66 7.26
C ALA A 70 -0.66 -26.48 6.39
N GLU A 71 -1.62 -25.84 5.72
CA GLU A 71 -1.34 -24.70 4.83
C GLU A 71 -2.58 -23.80 4.70
N VAL A 72 -2.35 -22.49 4.60
CA VAL A 72 -3.39 -21.51 4.25
C VAL A 72 -2.99 -20.79 2.97
N ILE A 73 -3.80 -20.93 1.93
CA ILE A 73 -3.69 -20.18 0.68
C ILE A 73 -4.70 -19.04 0.69
N VAL A 74 -4.22 -17.82 0.53
CA VAL A 74 -5.08 -16.66 0.29
C VAL A 74 -5.11 -16.40 -1.21
N ALA A 75 -6.27 -16.52 -1.84
CA ALA A 75 -6.40 -16.38 -3.28
C ALA A 75 -6.67 -14.94 -3.72
N ASN A 76 -6.15 -14.58 -4.90
CA ASN A 76 -6.42 -13.29 -5.51
C ASN A 76 -7.85 -13.25 -6.08
N THR A 77 -8.71 -12.41 -5.49
CA THR A 77 -10.11 -12.17 -5.90
C THR A 77 -10.28 -11.93 -7.41
N TYR A 78 -9.36 -11.15 -8.01
CA TYR A 78 -9.46 -10.78 -9.42
C TYR A 78 -9.26 -11.98 -10.35
N GLN A 79 -8.42 -12.92 -9.97
CA GLN A 79 -8.14 -14.13 -10.76
C GLN A 79 -9.16 -15.23 -10.52
N LEU A 80 -9.73 -15.31 -9.32
CA LEU A 80 -10.83 -16.23 -9.04
C LEU A 80 -12.06 -15.94 -9.90
N LYS A 81 -12.37 -14.66 -10.12
CA LYS A 81 -13.53 -14.22 -10.94
C LYS A 81 -13.39 -14.49 -12.44
N SER A 82 -12.18 -14.60 -12.94
CA SER A 82 -11.94 -14.87 -14.38
C SER A 82 -12.28 -16.30 -14.82
N VAL A 83 -12.59 -17.20 -13.87
CA VAL A 83 -12.87 -18.64 -14.11
C VAL A 83 -14.31 -19.03 -13.72
N GLY A 84 -15.16 -18.06 -13.37
CA GLY A 84 -16.51 -18.33 -12.88
C GLY A 84 -17.56 -18.40 -13.98
N ILE A 85 -18.35 -19.47 -14.03
CA ILE A 85 -19.58 -19.58 -14.82
C ILE A 85 -20.66 -18.69 -14.16
N PRO A 86 -21.40 -17.86 -14.92
CA PRO A 86 -22.53 -17.11 -14.38
C PRO A 86 -23.61 -18.07 -13.84
N GLY A 87 -23.93 -17.98 -12.57
CA GLY A 87 -24.95 -18.81 -11.92
C GLY A 87 -25.43 -18.20 -10.62
N LYS A 88 -26.38 -18.86 -9.94
CA LYS A 88 -26.84 -18.46 -8.61
C LYS A 88 -25.65 -18.35 -7.66
N LYS A 89 -25.50 -17.17 -7.04
CA LYS A 89 -24.42 -16.87 -6.10
C LYS A 89 -24.95 -17.05 -4.67
N THR A 90 -24.35 -17.97 -3.91
CA THR A 90 -24.62 -18.14 -2.47
C THR A 90 -23.30 -18.41 -1.76
N ASP A 91 -23.20 -17.99 -0.50
CA ASP A 91 -22.00 -18.18 0.35
C ASP A 91 -21.55 -19.66 0.38
N LYS A 92 -22.51 -20.60 0.43
CA LYS A 92 -22.23 -22.05 0.40
C LYS A 92 -21.61 -22.51 -0.92
N LEU A 93 -22.11 -22.02 -2.04
CA LEU A 93 -21.56 -22.36 -3.38
C LEU A 93 -20.18 -21.75 -3.59
N ASP A 94 -19.95 -20.54 -3.09
CA ASP A 94 -18.66 -19.88 -3.23
C ASP A 94 -17.59 -20.56 -2.34
N ALA A 95 -17.94 -20.95 -1.11
CA ALA A 95 -17.09 -21.78 -0.25
C ALA A 95 -16.79 -23.15 -0.88
N ALA A 96 -17.80 -23.82 -1.47
CA ALA A 96 -17.62 -25.11 -2.14
C ALA A 96 -16.67 -25.02 -3.34
N LYS A 97 -16.81 -24.01 -4.20
CA LYS A 97 -15.89 -23.76 -5.33
C LYS A 97 -14.45 -23.53 -4.86
N LEU A 98 -14.26 -22.84 -3.73
CA LEU A 98 -12.93 -22.66 -3.15
C LEU A 98 -12.35 -23.99 -2.68
N ALA A 99 -13.13 -24.82 -1.96
CA ALA A 99 -12.68 -26.13 -1.49
C ALA A 99 -12.31 -27.05 -2.68
N GLU A 100 -13.13 -27.08 -3.73
CA GLU A 100 -12.86 -27.88 -4.95
C GLU A 100 -11.57 -27.45 -5.66
N LYS A 101 -11.36 -26.15 -5.84
CA LYS A 101 -10.11 -25.63 -6.44
C LYS A 101 -8.89 -25.97 -5.60
N LEU A 102 -9.02 -25.86 -4.28
CA LEU A 102 -7.95 -26.23 -3.35
C LEU A 102 -7.60 -27.71 -3.45
N LYS A 103 -8.62 -28.59 -3.37
CA LYS A 103 -8.45 -30.05 -3.52
C LYS A 103 -7.79 -30.38 -4.86
N ALA A 104 -8.30 -29.81 -5.96
CA ALA A 104 -7.74 -30.04 -7.29
C ALA A 104 -6.26 -29.62 -7.37
N GLN A 105 -5.87 -28.49 -6.80
CA GLN A 105 -4.47 -28.03 -6.80
C GLN A 105 -3.55 -28.95 -5.97
N ILE A 106 -3.97 -29.28 -4.74
CA ILE A 106 -3.13 -30.09 -3.83
C ILE A 106 -2.98 -31.54 -4.33
N VAL A 107 -4.05 -32.14 -4.81
CA VAL A 107 -4.04 -33.52 -5.31
C VAL A 107 -3.31 -33.65 -6.64
N SER A 108 -3.49 -32.71 -7.58
CA SER A 108 -2.83 -32.76 -8.89
C SER A 108 -1.38 -32.25 -8.85
N GLY A 109 -0.98 -31.49 -7.84
CA GLY A 109 0.29 -30.77 -7.79
C GLY A 109 0.41 -29.60 -8.79
N VAL A 110 -0.64 -29.33 -9.57
CA VAL A 110 -0.65 -28.25 -10.59
C VAL A 110 -1.16 -26.96 -9.98
N GLN A 111 -0.37 -25.90 -10.01
CA GLN A 111 -0.75 -24.61 -9.48
C GLN A 111 -1.90 -23.99 -10.29
N GLN A 112 -3.10 -23.96 -9.73
CA GLN A 112 -4.29 -23.33 -10.31
C GLN A 112 -4.66 -22.03 -9.62
N ILE A 113 -4.21 -21.85 -8.39
CA ILE A 113 -4.51 -20.68 -7.57
C ILE A 113 -3.25 -19.82 -7.48
N VAL A 114 -3.39 -18.53 -7.79
CA VAL A 114 -2.30 -17.57 -7.58
C VAL A 114 -2.39 -17.03 -6.16
N PRO A 115 -1.44 -17.39 -5.28
CA PRO A 115 -1.49 -17.00 -3.89
C PRO A 115 -1.17 -15.51 -3.71
N VAL A 116 -1.85 -14.88 -2.76
CA VAL A 116 -1.52 -13.55 -2.24
C VAL A 116 -0.66 -13.71 -1.00
N THR A 117 0.48 -13.08 -0.97
CA THR A 117 1.34 -13.07 0.22
C THR A 117 0.63 -12.41 1.39
N VAL A 118 0.45 -13.13 2.49
CA VAL A 118 -0.07 -12.60 3.76
C VAL A 118 1.01 -11.72 4.39
N PRO A 119 0.77 -10.40 4.56
CA PRO A 119 1.78 -9.54 5.14
C PRO A 119 1.91 -9.78 6.66
N PRO A 120 3.12 -9.70 7.23
CA PRO A 120 3.32 -9.68 8.68
C PRO A 120 2.52 -8.56 9.36
N LYS A 121 2.28 -8.69 10.66
CA LYS A 121 1.48 -7.75 11.47
C LYS A 121 2.01 -6.31 11.34
N GLU A 122 3.32 -6.14 11.40
CA GLU A 122 4.03 -4.86 11.31
C GLU A 122 3.79 -4.18 9.95
N ILE A 123 3.86 -4.95 8.87
CA ILE A 123 3.56 -4.46 7.51
C ILE A 123 2.07 -4.11 7.35
N ARG A 124 1.17 -4.88 7.97
CA ARG A 124 -0.26 -4.53 7.97
C ARG A 124 -0.52 -3.22 8.69
N ALA A 125 0.12 -3.01 9.85
CA ALA A 125 0.05 -1.75 10.59
C ALA A 125 0.57 -0.57 9.75
N LEU A 126 1.74 -0.69 9.13
CA LEU A 126 2.26 0.34 8.22
C LEU A 126 1.29 0.64 7.07
N ARG A 127 0.69 -0.38 6.47
CA ARG A 127 -0.30 -0.21 5.39
C ARG A 127 -1.54 0.54 5.85
N ALA A 128 -2.01 0.29 7.07
CA ALA A 128 -3.13 1.02 7.67
C ALA A 128 -2.79 2.49 7.91
N LEU A 129 -1.61 2.78 8.48
CA LEU A 129 -1.12 4.15 8.65
C LEU A 129 -1.01 4.89 7.30
N PHE A 130 -0.50 4.22 6.27
CA PHE A 130 -0.43 4.81 4.93
C PHE A 130 -1.79 4.95 4.23
N ALA A 131 -2.79 4.17 4.57
CA ALA A 131 -4.16 4.41 4.11
C ALA A 131 -4.68 5.73 4.68
N THR A 132 -4.51 5.98 5.99
CA THR A 132 -4.83 7.24 6.66
C THR A 132 -4.01 8.41 6.08
N TYR A 133 -2.71 8.22 5.85
CA TYR A 133 -1.84 9.21 5.19
C TYR A 133 -2.40 9.69 3.85
N ARG A 134 -2.87 8.77 3.03
CA ARG A 134 -3.48 9.10 1.73
C ARG A 134 -4.79 9.85 1.87
N THR A 135 -5.61 9.49 2.84
CA THR A 135 -6.89 10.16 3.13
C THR A 135 -6.64 11.59 3.59
N LEU A 136 -5.83 11.78 4.63
CA LEU A 136 -5.52 13.13 5.14
C LEU A 136 -4.90 14.02 4.06
N ARG A 137 -3.94 13.49 3.28
CA ARG A 137 -3.34 14.27 2.19
C ARG A 137 -4.35 14.68 1.12
N LYS A 138 -5.34 13.84 0.85
CA LYS A 138 -6.43 14.16 -0.09
C LYS A 138 -7.36 15.23 0.49
N GLU A 139 -7.71 15.15 1.77
CA GLU A 139 -8.57 16.15 2.42
C GLU A 139 -7.87 17.51 2.55
N ILE A 140 -6.57 17.54 2.90
CA ILE A 140 -5.76 18.78 2.85
C ILE A 140 -5.82 19.41 1.45
N GLY A 141 -5.63 18.61 0.40
CA GLY A 141 -5.71 19.11 -0.97
C GLY A 141 -7.11 19.63 -1.34
N ARG A 142 -8.15 18.95 -0.90
CA ARG A 142 -9.54 19.39 -1.11
C ARG A 142 -9.87 20.70 -0.38
N THR A 143 -9.46 20.81 0.87
CA THR A 143 -9.67 22.02 1.67
C THR A 143 -8.93 23.21 1.05
N LYS A 144 -7.67 23.02 0.63
CA LYS A 144 -6.91 24.05 -0.11
C LYS A 144 -7.62 24.48 -1.38
N ASN A 145 -8.17 23.54 -2.15
CA ASN A 145 -8.91 23.89 -3.37
C ASN A 145 -10.21 24.62 -3.08
N ARG A 146 -10.94 24.30 -1.96
CA ARG A 146 -12.15 25.02 -1.54
C ARG A 146 -11.83 26.46 -1.18
N ILE A 147 -10.79 26.69 -0.37
CA ILE A 147 -10.32 28.04 -0.05
C ILE A 147 -9.99 28.80 -1.34
N HIS A 148 -9.30 28.16 -2.26
CA HIS A 148 -8.96 28.74 -3.55
C HIS A 148 -10.17 29.14 -4.38
N SER A 149 -11.21 28.27 -4.45
CA SER A 149 -12.45 28.57 -5.15
C SER A 149 -13.14 29.76 -4.52
N LEU A 150 -13.28 29.78 -3.20
CA LEU A 150 -13.96 30.85 -2.46
C LEU A 150 -13.30 32.22 -2.69
N LEU A 151 -11.96 32.25 -2.65
CA LEU A 151 -11.21 33.48 -2.94
C LEU A 151 -11.42 33.95 -4.38
N LYS A 152 -11.43 33.04 -5.34
CA LYS A 152 -11.66 33.39 -6.76
C LYS A 152 -13.06 33.88 -7.05
N GLU A 153 -14.07 33.24 -6.46
CA GLU A 153 -15.47 33.64 -6.60
C GLU A 153 -15.70 35.08 -6.14
N ASN A 154 -14.93 35.50 -5.14
CA ASN A 154 -14.97 36.87 -4.59
C ASN A 154 -13.88 37.80 -5.15
N LEU A 155 -13.29 37.45 -6.29
CA LEU A 155 -12.33 38.27 -7.06
C LEU A 155 -11.03 38.63 -6.31
N TYR A 156 -10.64 37.84 -5.30
CA TYR A 156 -9.35 38.03 -4.62
C TYR A 156 -8.20 37.40 -5.43
N PRO A 157 -7.21 38.20 -5.87
CA PRO A 157 -6.16 37.76 -6.80
C PRO A 157 -5.00 37.04 -6.09
N PHE A 158 -5.21 35.85 -5.54
CA PHE A 158 -4.11 35.05 -4.99
C PHE A 158 -3.57 34.03 -6.01
N THR A 159 -2.25 33.97 -6.16
CA THR A 159 -1.58 32.94 -6.94
C THR A 159 -1.42 31.66 -6.10
N LYS A 160 -1.48 30.48 -6.75
CA LYS A 160 -1.44 29.17 -6.06
C LYS A 160 -0.24 28.96 -5.14
N GLU A 161 0.88 29.61 -5.43
CA GLU A 161 2.18 29.31 -4.76
C GLU A 161 2.29 29.92 -3.36
N TYR A 162 1.58 31.01 -3.08
CA TYR A 162 1.78 31.78 -1.84
C TYR A 162 0.63 31.70 -0.84
N ILE A 163 -0.56 31.20 -1.23
CA ILE A 163 -1.79 31.25 -0.41
C ILE A 163 -1.66 30.55 0.95
N PHE A 164 -0.86 29.50 1.07
CA PHE A 164 -0.79 28.68 2.27
C PHE A 164 0.49 28.83 3.09
N GLY A 165 1.34 29.79 2.75
CA GLY A 165 2.47 30.20 3.57
C GLY A 165 2.03 30.97 4.83
N LYS A 166 2.84 30.99 5.88
CA LYS A 166 2.50 31.61 7.18
C LYS A 166 2.00 33.07 7.07
N LYS A 167 2.64 33.88 6.23
CA LYS A 167 2.26 35.29 5.99
C LYS A 167 0.91 35.36 5.28
N ALA A 168 0.77 34.65 4.17
CA ALA A 168 -0.44 34.67 3.36
C ALA A 168 -1.68 34.14 4.12
N ARG A 169 -1.52 33.15 5.03
CA ARG A 169 -2.62 32.68 5.87
C ARG A 169 -3.20 33.78 6.75
N LYS A 170 -2.34 34.64 7.33
CA LYS A 170 -2.79 35.80 8.12
C LYS A 170 -3.53 36.83 7.27
N GLU A 171 -3.03 37.09 6.07
CA GLU A 171 -3.65 38.01 5.11
C GLU A 171 -5.02 37.50 4.66
N ILE A 172 -5.13 36.20 4.34
CA ILE A 172 -6.39 35.57 3.91
C ILE A 172 -7.44 35.60 5.03
N ARG A 173 -7.07 35.40 6.28
CA ARG A 173 -8.01 35.43 7.41
C ARG A 173 -8.68 36.79 7.59
N ASN A 174 -8.03 37.86 7.15
CA ASN A 174 -8.47 39.25 7.29
C ASN A 174 -8.81 39.90 5.92
N ILE A 175 -9.08 39.09 4.89
CA ILE A 175 -9.17 39.59 3.51
C ILE A 175 -10.48 40.30 3.20
N SER A 176 -11.52 40.05 3.98
CA SER A 176 -12.88 40.55 3.71
C SER A 176 -13.52 41.17 4.96
N ASP A 177 -14.20 42.31 4.76
CA ASP A 177 -15.06 42.90 5.77
C ASP A 177 -16.46 42.27 5.78
N ASP A 178 -16.81 41.46 4.77
CA ASP A 178 -18.05 40.68 4.76
C ASP A 178 -17.98 39.58 5.81
N TYR A 179 -18.90 39.62 6.77
CA TYR A 179 -18.94 38.70 7.90
C TYR A 179 -19.07 37.24 7.48
N LEU A 180 -19.96 36.92 6.54
CA LEU A 180 -20.22 35.54 6.13
C LEU A 180 -19.06 34.98 5.34
N LEU A 181 -18.45 35.75 4.46
CA LEU A 181 -17.28 35.36 3.71
C LEU A 181 -16.08 35.15 4.64
N SER A 182 -15.83 36.10 5.55
CA SER A 182 -14.78 36.00 6.56
C SER A 182 -14.96 34.76 7.44
N PHE A 183 -16.18 34.48 7.91
CA PHE A 183 -16.51 33.29 8.68
C PHE A 183 -16.20 32.01 7.92
N GLN A 184 -16.63 31.90 6.65
CA GLN A 184 -16.36 30.71 5.82
C GLN A 184 -14.86 30.48 5.60
N ILE A 185 -14.11 31.54 5.29
CA ILE A 185 -12.67 31.48 5.10
C ILE A 185 -11.99 30.99 6.37
N ASN A 186 -12.32 31.58 7.52
CA ASN A 186 -11.71 31.20 8.80
C ASN A 186 -12.01 29.77 9.19
N LEU A 187 -13.26 29.30 9.01
CA LEU A 187 -13.65 27.91 9.26
C LEU A 187 -12.85 26.92 8.38
N LEU A 188 -12.65 27.22 7.10
CA LEU A 188 -11.86 26.38 6.20
C LEU A 188 -10.36 26.43 6.55
N MET A 189 -9.84 27.57 6.99
CA MET A 189 -8.46 27.72 7.43
C MET A 189 -8.17 26.93 8.71
N ASP A 190 -9.10 26.96 9.68
CA ASP A 190 -9.00 26.16 10.91
C ASP A 190 -9.06 24.67 10.60
N THR A 191 -10.00 24.26 9.73
CA THR A 191 -10.07 22.88 9.24
C THR A 191 -8.76 22.45 8.58
N LEU A 192 -8.16 23.31 7.76
CA LEU A 192 -6.87 23.01 7.10
C LEU A 192 -5.75 22.83 8.12
N GLU A 193 -5.66 23.69 9.12
CA GLU A 193 -4.62 23.64 10.16
C GLU A 193 -4.74 22.35 11.00
N HIS A 194 -5.94 21.98 11.39
CA HIS A 194 -6.20 20.71 12.09
C HIS A 194 -5.82 19.48 11.26
N LEU A 195 -6.13 19.50 9.95
CA LEU A 195 -5.76 18.40 9.04
C LEU A 195 -4.23 18.32 8.86
N GLU A 196 -3.55 19.44 8.74
CA GLU A 196 -2.08 19.47 8.62
C GLU A 196 -1.41 18.99 9.91
N GLU A 197 -1.89 19.39 11.09
CA GLU A 197 -1.40 18.90 12.37
C GLU A 197 -1.61 17.38 12.53
N ALA A 198 -2.80 16.89 12.21
CA ALA A 198 -3.09 15.45 12.23
C ALA A 198 -2.18 14.68 11.26
N PHE A 199 -1.89 15.26 10.10
CA PHE A 199 -0.99 14.68 9.12
C PHE A 199 0.46 14.62 9.63
N GLU A 200 0.95 15.65 10.29
CA GLU A 200 2.29 15.66 10.89
C GLU A 200 2.43 14.61 12.00
N ARG A 201 1.43 14.51 12.89
CA ARG A 201 1.39 13.45 13.93
C ARG A 201 1.42 12.05 13.28
N LEU A 202 0.66 11.83 12.23
CA LEU A 202 0.66 10.56 11.52
C LEU A 202 2.01 10.24 10.86
N VAL A 203 2.71 11.24 10.30
CA VAL A 203 4.05 11.06 9.74
C VAL A 203 5.06 10.67 10.81
N VAL A 204 4.92 11.20 12.02
CA VAL A 204 5.71 10.79 13.19
C VAL A 204 5.50 9.30 13.47
N GLU A 205 4.27 8.84 13.58
CA GLU A 205 3.97 7.43 13.85
C GLU A 205 4.42 6.48 12.71
N ILE A 206 4.31 6.90 11.46
CA ILE A 206 4.86 6.15 10.32
C ILE A 206 6.38 5.97 10.46
N LYS A 207 7.10 7.03 10.83
CA LYS A 207 8.54 6.96 11.04
C LYS A 207 8.92 6.05 12.20
N LYS A 208 8.17 6.10 13.32
CA LYS A 208 8.39 5.20 14.47
C LYS A 208 8.16 3.75 14.08
N ALA A 209 6.99 3.43 13.53
CA ALA A 209 6.67 2.07 13.10
C ALA A 209 7.64 1.54 12.02
N GLY A 210 8.19 2.43 11.20
CA GLY A 210 9.19 2.10 10.19
C GLY A 210 10.54 1.72 10.75
N SER A 211 10.89 2.08 11.99
CA SER A 211 12.21 1.81 12.60
C SER A 211 12.57 0.33 12.65
N LEU A 212 11.57 -0.55 12.69
CA LEU A 212 11.75 -2.01 12.61
C LEU A 212 12.44 -2.47 11.32
N PHE A 213 12.44 -1.63 10.29
CA PHE A 213 13.01 -1.92 8.97
C PHE A 213 14.23 -1.04 8.67
N MET A 214 14.98 -0.65 9.71
CA MET A 214 16.13 0.24 9.58
C MET A 214 17.13 -0.16 8.49
N PRO A 215 17.56 -1.44 8.37
CA PRO A 215 18.51 -1.84 7.32
C PRO A 215 17.98 -1.55 5.89
N GLN A 216 16.69 -1.83 5.64
CA GLN A 216 16.09 -1.55 4.34
C GLN A 216 15.90 -0.05 4.10
N ILE A 217 15.61 0.72 5.16
CA ILE A 217 15.50 2.19 5.08
C ILE A 217 16.86 2.79 4.73
N GLU A 218 17.94 2.34 5.37
CA GLU A 218 19.31 2.79 5.06
C GLU A 218 19.67 2.52 3.59
N ILE A 219 19.40 1.31 3.11
CA ILE A 219 19.62 0.95 1.71
C ILE A 219 18.83 1.89 0.78
N LEU A 220 17.53 2.02 0.98
CA LEU A 220 16.66 2.80 0.08
C LEU A 220 16.98 4.29 0.09
N THR A 221 17.26 4.86 1.27
CA THR A 221 17.56 6.29 1.41
C THR A 221 18.93 6.69 0.89
N SER A 222 19.81 5.72 0.58
CA SER A 222 21.07 5.96 -0.12
C SER A 222 20.84 6.49 -1.55
N MET A 223 19.69 6.15 -2.16
CA MET A 223 19.30 6.73 -3.44
C MET A 223 18.81 8.17 -3.24
N THR A 224 19.45 9.12 -3.90
CA THR A 224 19.03 10.54 -3.90
C THR A 224 17.58 10.64 -4.35
N GLY A 225 16.74 11.37 -3.59
CA GLY A 225 15.31 11.52 -3.89
C GLY A 225 14.40 10.59 -3.08
N ILE A 226 14.91 9.57 -2.39
CA ILE A 226 14.13 8.74 -1.46
C ILE A 226 14.23 9.33 -0.05
N SER A 227 13.09 9.76 0.49
CA SER A 227 12.95 10.15 1.90
C SER A 227 12.72 8.91 2.77
N VAL A 228 12.89 9.04 4.10
CA VAL A 228 12.56 7.98 5.06
C VAL A 228 11.11 7.50 4.90
N VAL A 229 10.15 8.42 4.78
CA VAL A 229 8.72 8.07 4.58
C VAL A 229 8.51 7.33 3.26
N THR A 230 9.19 7.74 2.18
CA THR A 230 9.12 7.05 0.89
C THR A 230 9.73 5.65 0.97
N ALA A 231 10.85 5.48 1.69
CA ALA A 231 11.46 4.17 1.92
C ALA A 231 10.51 3.23 2.68
N ILE A 232 9.89 3.71 3.76
CA ILE A 232 8.91 2.94 4.52
C ILE A 232 7.69 2.57 3.66
N ALA A 233 7.24 3.46 2.79
CA ALA A 233 6.13 3.17 1.87
C ALA A 233 6.49 2.07 0.85
N VAL A 234 7.72 2.07 0.33
CA VAL A 234 8.23 1.00 -0.54
C VAL A 234 8.24 -0.34 0.22
N ILE A 235 8.76 -0.35 1.44
CA ILE A 235 8.80 -1.55 2.30
C ILE A 235 7.39 -2.07 2.58
N ALA A 236 6.45 -1.19 2.94
CA ALA A 236 5.06 -1.55 3.21
C ALA A 236 4.35 -2.19 2.00
N ASP A 237 4.63 -1.69 0.78
CA ASP A 237 4.07 -2.28 -0.44
C ASP A 237 4.78 -3.59 -0.82
N VAL A 238 6.12 -3.61 -0.76
CA VAL A 238 6.96 -4.71 -1.27
C VAL A 238 7.00 -5.90 -0.32
N ILE A 239 7.03 -5.70 0.98
CA ILE A 239 7.27 -6.69 2.05
C ILE A 239 8.71 -7.22 1.97
N ASP A 240 9.01 -8.02 0.95
CA ASP A 240 10.32 -8.58 0.63
C ASP A 240 10.53 -8.57 -0.88
N ALA A 241 11.69 -8.09 -1.33
CA ALA A 241 12.06 -8.09 -2.74
C ALA A 241 12.41 -9.49 -3.26
N GLY A 242 12.84 -10.40 -2.38
CA GLY A 242 13.20 -11.78 -2.71
C GLY A 242 12.04 -12.60 -3.28
N ARG A 243 10.79 -12.27 -2.90
CA ARG A 243 9.60 -12.96 -3.40
C ARG A 243 9.30 -12.74 -4.90
N PHE A 244 9.95 -11.77 -5.52
CA PHE A 244 9.75 -11.49 -6.94
C PHE A 244 10.80 -12.21 -7.80
N ARG A 245 10.34 -12.92 -8.81
CA ARG A 245 11.20 -13.65 -9.75
C ARG A 245 12.25 -12.75 -10.40
N ASN A 246 11.87 -11.53 -10.75
CA ASN A 246 12.76 -10.53 -11.37
C ASN A 246 12.20 -9.11 -11.25
N SER A 247 12.98 -8.11 -11.71
CA SER A 247 12.59 -6.70 -11.68
C SER A 247 11.36 -6.36 -12.52
N LYS A 248 11.02 -7.15 -13.55
CA LYS A 248 9.81 -6.94 -14.36
C LYS A 248 8.55 -7.26 -13.55
N HIS A 249 8.55 -8.38 -12.81
CA HIS A 249 7.46 -8.73 -11.89
C HIS A 249 7.32 -7.73 -10.75
N PHE A 250 8.44 -7.27 -10.18
CA PHE A 250 8.46 -6.22 -9.16
C PHE A 250 7.86 -4.91 -9.67
N ALA A 251 8.26 -4.45 -10.86
CA ALA A 251 7.74 -3.25 -11.48
C ALA A 251 6.25 -3.35 -11.83
N SER A 252 5.78 -4.53 -12.26
CA SER A 252 4.38 -4.81 -12.51
C SER A 252 3.55 -4.74 -11.23
N TYR A 253 4.04 -5.33 -10.14
CA TYR A 253 3.40 -5.30 -8.83
C TYR A 253 3.24 -3.87 -8.29
N LEU A 254 4.20 -2.98 -8.56
CA LEU A 254 4.16 -1.55 -8.22
C LEU A 254 3.50 -0.69 -9.31
N ARG A 255 2.74 -1.28 -10.23
CA ARG A 255 1.96 -0.59 -11.27
C ARG A 255 2.79 0.31 -12.21
N SER A 256 4.07 0.04 -12.38
CA SER A 256 4.94 0.85 -13.24
C SER A 256 5.10 0.28 -14.65
N VAL A 257 4.18 -0.55 -15.10
CA VAL A 257 4.14 -1.12 -16.46
C VAL A 257 2.88 -0.71 -17.20
N PRO A 258 2.95 -0.50 -18.52
CA PRO A 258 1.77 -0.25 -19.32
C PRO A 258 0.92 -1.52 -19.42
N ARG A 259 -0.39 -1.35 -19.59
CA ARG A 259 -1.29 -2.43 -19.99
C ARG A 259 -1.15 -2.64 -21.50
N VAL A 260 -0.88 -3.86 -21.89
CA VAL A 260 -0.73 -4.26 -23.28
C VAL A 260 -1.90 -5.16 -23.62
N GLU A 261 -2.60 -4.83 -24.70
CA GLU A 261 -3.63 -5.67 -25.31
C GLU A 261 -3.16 -6.06 -26.71
N SER A 262 -3.08 -7.35 -26.95
CA SER A 262 -2.68 -7.90 -28.24
C SER A 262 -3.84 -8.68 -28.84
N SER A 263 -4.26 -8.34 -30.04
CA SER A 263 -5.32 -9.00 -30.79
C SER A 263 -4.95 -8.93 -32.29
N ASN A 264 -4.96 -10.07 -32.98
CA ASN A 264 -4.73 -10.17 -34.43
C ASN A 264 -3.63 -9.22 -34.94
N ASP A 265 -2.36 -9.51 -34.65
CA ASP A 265 -1.16 -8.79 -35.09
C ASP A 265 -1.05 -7.31 -34.67
N LYS A 266 -2.04 -6.78 -33.95
CA LYS A 266 -2.00 -5.42 -33.41
C LYS A 266 -1.76 -5.41 -31.91
N THR A 267 -0.65 -4.81 -31.49
CA THR A 267 -0.34 -4.59 -30.08
C THR A 267 -0.68 -3.15 -29.69
N ILE A 268 -1.65 -2.97 -28.80
CA ILE A 268 -2.07 -1.66 -28.29
C ILE A 268 -1.50 -1.46 -26.90
N ILE A 269 -0.66 -0.43 -26.75
CA ILE A 269 -0.11 -0.01 -25.43
C ILE A 269 -1.06 1.01 -24.83
N LYS A 270 -1.70 0.66 -23.72
CA LYS A 270 -2.62 1.53 -22.96
C LYS A 270 -1.92 2.18 -21.76
N SER A 271 -2.68 2.89 -20.93
CA SER A 271 -2.20 3.46 -19.67
C SER A 271 -1.64 2.36 -18.73
N THR A 272 -0.98 2.78 -17.65
CA THR A 272 -0.42 1.85 -16.65
C THR A 272 -1.49 0.94 -16.04
N THR A 273 -1.10 -0.30 -15.70
CA THR A 273 -1.99 -1.27 -15.05
C THR A 273 -2.57 -0.72 -13.74
N LYS A 274 -3.83 -1.06 -13.45
CA LYS A 274 -4.46 -0.77 -12.15
C LYS A 274 -4.30 -1.91 -11.15
N ALA A 275 -3.83 -3.08 -11.58
CA ALA A 275 -3.54 -4.23 -10.71
C ALA A 275 -2.25 -4.00 -9.92
N GLY A 276 -2.19 -4.43 -8.66
CA GLY A 276 -1.03 -4.30 -7.78
C GLY A 276 -1.07 -3.11 -6.82
N ARG A 277 0.04 -2.83 -6.13
CA ARG A 277 0.15 -1.80 -5.08
C ARG A 277 0.46 -0.42 -5.66
N LYS A 278 -0.17 0.61 -5.09
CA LYS A 278 -0.11 1.98 -5.63
C LYS A 278 0.68 2.97 -4.77
N LEU A 279 0.90 2.68 -3.49
CA LEU A 279 1.46 3.64 -2.54
C LEU A 279 2.88 4.05 -2.93
N ALA A 280 3.78 3.08 -3.09
CA ALA A 280 5.18 3.32 -3.42
C ALA A 280 5.34 4.14 -4.71
N ILE A 281 4.68 3.75 -5.80
CA ILE A 281 4.77 4.48 -7.07
C ILE A 281 4.23 5.90 -6.96
N THR A 282 3.20 6.14 -6.13
CA THR A 282 2.65 7.47 -5.91
C THR A 282 3.68 8.40 -5.28
N LEU A 283 4.39 7.95 -4.23
CA LEU A 283 5.40 8.74 -3.55
C LEU A 283 6.67 8.89 -4.42
N LEU A 284 7.13 7.83 -5.06
CA LEU A 284 8.27 7.87 -5.98
C LEU A 284 8.03 8.83 -7.14
N SER A 285 6.82 8.85 -7.72
CA SER A 285 6.49 9.75 -8.83
C SER A 285 6.55 11.23 -8.46
N GLN A 286 6.40 11.60 -7.19
CA GLN A 286 6.54 12.96 -6.70
C GLN A 286 8.01 13.40 -6.61
N SER A 287 8.93 12.46 -6.41
CA SER A 287 10.37 12.71 -6.27
C SER A 287 11.16 12.56 -7.58
N LEU A 288 10.50 12.42 -8.73
CA LEU A 288 11.16 12.11 -10.01
C LEU A 288 12.20 13.17 -10.43
N ASN A 289 11.99 14.44 -10.13
CA ASN A 289 12.97 15.49 -10.42
C ASN A 289 14.25 15.28 -9.61
N HIS A 290 14.13 14.95 -8.31
CA HIS A 290 15.30 14.66 -7.46
C HIS A 290 16.08 13.44 -7.94
N PHE A 291 15.40 12.40 -8.43
CA PHE A 291 16.07 11.24 -9.03
C PHE A 291 16.84 11.62 -10.29
N ARG A 292 16.25 12.44 -11.15
CA ARG A 292 16.89 12.95 -12.36
C ARG A 292 18.13 13.76 -12.02
N ASP A 293 17.98 14.75 -11.15
CA ASP A 293 19.02 15.71 -10.83
C ASP A 293 20.17 15.09 -10.01
N GLY A 294 19.87 14.07 -9.20
CA GLY A 294 20.85 13.30 -8.43
C GLY A 294 21.57 12.20 -9.19
N ASN A 295 21.25 11.96 -10.48
CA ASN A 295 21.83 10.88 -11.28
C ASN A 295 22.03 11.29 -12.73
N GLY A 296 23.26 11.63 -13.08
CA GLY A 296 23.60 12.12 -14.43
C GLY A 296 23.30 11.15 -15.58
N LYS A 297 23.25 9.83 -15.34
CA LYS A 297 22.80 8.87 -16.35
C LYS A 297 21.29 8.96 -16.59
N LEU A 298 20.51 9.12 -15.52
CA LEU A 298 19.05 9.30 -15.63
C LEU A 298 18.73 10.65 -16.27
N SER A 299 19.45 11.73 -15.92
CA SER A 299 19.28 13.03 -16.53
C SER A 299 19.48 12.98 -18.06
N ARG A 300 20.63 12.48 -18.51
CA ARG A 300 20.93 12.33 -19.95
C ARG A 300 19.91 11.44 -20.67
N TRP A 301 19.46 10.38 -20.02
CA TRP A 301 18.43 9.52 -20.59
C TRP A 301 17.08 10.23 -20.71
N VAL A 302 16.67 11.01 -19.71
CA VAL A 302 15.42 11.81 -19.75
C VAL A 302 15.47 12.84 -20.87
N GLU A 303 16.58 13.54 -21.03
CA GLU A 303 16.80 14.52 -22.11
C GLU A 303 16.69 13.84 -23.50
N LYS A 304 17.37 12.71 -23.68
CA LYS A 304 17.32 11.96 -24.93
C LYS A 304 15.89 11.50 -25.28
N VAL A 305 15.19 10.86 -24.33
CA VAL A 305 13.85 10.32 -24.58
C VAL A 305 12.79 11.42 -24.64
N GLY A 306 12.98 12.52 -23.91
CA GLY A 306 12.11 13.68 -23.89
C GLY A 306 11.97 14.38 -25.24
N LYS A 307 12.96 14.24 -26.14
CA LYS A 307 12.90 14.75 -27.51
C LYS A 307 11.82 14.06 -28.37
N TYR A 308 11.48 12.82 -28.06
CA TYR A 308 10.60 11.99 -28.90
C TYR A 308 9.31 11.55 -28.21
N LYS A 309 9.17 11.69 -26.87
CA LYS A 309 8.04 11.20 -26.11
C LYS A 309 7.40 12.29 -25.26
N LYS A 310 6.06 12.21 -25.09
CA LYS A 310 5.31 13.14 -24.22
C LYS A 310 5.82 13.08 -22.77
N LYS A 311 5.86 14.21 -22.07
CA LYS A 311 6.35 14.35 -20.67
C LYS A 311 5.80 13.28 -19.71
N GLY A 312 4.50 12.97 -19.79
CA GLY A 312 3.88 11.94 -18.94
C GLY A 312 4.46 10.53 -19.16
N ILE A 313 4.75 10.16 -20.42
CA ILE A 313 5.36 8.87 -20.76
C ILE A 313 6.79 8.81 -20.23
N VAL A 314 7.57 9.88 -20.42
CA VAL A 314 8.95 9.97 -19.91
C VAL A 314 8.99 9.85 -18.39
N ARG A 315 8.10 10.54 -17.67
CA ARG A 315 7.98 10.43 -16.21
C ARG A 315 7.69 9.01 -15.73
N MET A 316 6.76 8.31 -16.37
CA MET A 316 6.44 6.92 -16.00
C MET A 316 7.58 5.96 -16.34
N ALA A 317 8.26 6.17 -17.46
CA ALA A 317 9.43 5.38 -17.83
C ALA A 317 10.62 5.61 -16.87
N LEU A 318 10.83 6.85 -16.42
CA LEU A 318 11.80 7.18 -15.37
C LEU A 318 11.43 6.49 -14.04
N CYS A 319 10.17 6.57 -13.64
CA CYS A 319 9.69 5.90 -12.42
C CYS A 319 9.95 4.39 -12.48
N ARG A 320 9.71 3.76 -13.63
CA ARG A 320 10.01 2.33 -13.82
C ARG A 320 11.50 2.01 -13.69
N ARG A 321 12.40 2.87 -14.20
CA ARG A 321 13.85 2.71 -14.02
C ARG A 321 14.24 2.78 -12.55
N VAL A 322 13.78 3.81 -11.84
CA VAL A 322 13.99 3.96 -10.40
C VAL A 322 13.50 2.71 -9.64
N ILE A 323 12.32 2.20 -9.96
CA ILE A 323 11.77 0.98 -9.36
C ILE A 323 12.66 -0.25 -9.66
N THR A 324 13.24 -0.35 -10.85
CA THR A 324 14.15 -1.44 -11.20
C THR A 324 15.46 -1.35 -10.39
N GLU A 325 15.99 -0.15 -10.17
CA GLU A 325 17.16 0.07 -9.32
C GLU A 325 16.86 -0.26 -7.85
N ILE A 326 15.72 0.17 -7.32
CA ILE A 326 15.23 -0.19 -5.98
C ILE A 326 15.17 -1.72 -5.79
N TYR A 327 14.67 -2.45 -6.80
CA TYR A 327 14.65 -3.92 -6.75
C TYR A 327 16.05 -4.50 -6.60
N GLN A 328 17.04 -4.01 -7.36
CA GLN A 328 18.42 -4.48 -7.28
C GLN A 328 19.04 -4.16 -5.91
N MET A 329 18.84 -2.93 -5.42
CA MET A 329 19.35 -2.51 -4.11
C MET A 329 18.81 -3.40 -2.97
N LEU A 330 17.50 -3.65 -2.95
CA LEU A 330 16.88 -4.49 -1.92
C LEU A 330 17.28 -5.97 -2.04
N LYS A 331 17.37 -6.50 -3.26
CA LYS A 331 17.74 -7.92 -3.50
C LYS A 331 19.18 -8.21 -3.14
N LYS A 332 20.09 -7.31 -3.49
CA LYS A 332 21.53 -7.44 -3.19
C LYS A 332 21.89 -6.94 -1.79
N ARG A 333 21.02 -6.18 -1.16
CA ARG A 333 21.27 -5.48 0.12
C ARG A 333 22.43 -4.49 0.00
N GLU A 334 22.52 -3.77 -1.11
CA GLU A 334 23.57 -2.82 -1.42
C GLU A 334 23.02 -1.39 -1.51
N TYR A 335 23.84 -0.39 -1.18
CA TYR A 335 23.54 1.00 -1.40
C TYR A 335 23.49 1.33 -2.90
N HIS A 336 22.82 2.41 -3.23
CA HIS A 336 22.73 2.86 -4.60
C HIS A 336 24.13 3.22 -5.13
N TYR A 337 24.45 2.84 -6.36
CA TYR A 337 25.78 3.07 -6.96
C TYR A 337 26.15 4.55 -7.16
N PHE A 338 25.17 5.46 -7.24
CA PHE A 338 25.36 6.93 -7.18
C PHE A 338 25.05 7.49 -5.78
N TYR A 339 25.42 6.78 -4.77
CA TYR A 339 25.22 7.17 -3.40
C TYR A 339 26.10 8.37 -3.02
N ASN A 340 25.48 9.34 -2.34
CA ASN A 340 26.18 10.47 -1.74
C ASN A 340 26.29 10.27 -0.23
N PRO A 341 27.49 9.93 0.31
CA PRO A 341 27.66 9.60 1.71
C PRO A 341 27.29 10.74 2.67
N VAL A 342 27.57 11.98 2.29
CA VAL A 342 27.29 13.16 3.12
C VAL A 342 25.80 13.41 3.24
N LEU A 343 25.07 13.43 2.14
CA LEU A 343 23.62 13.64 2.14
C LEU A 343 22.88 12.47 2.81
N HIS A 344 23.32 11.25 2.58
CA HIS A 344 22.75 10.07 3.21
C HIS A 344 23.03 10.05 4.71
N GLY A 345 24.27 10.33 5.12
CA GLY A 345 24.67 10.40 6.53
C GLY A 345 23.86 11.44 7.30
N LYS A 346 23.66 12.65 6.76
CA LYS A 346 22.79 13.67 7.35
C LYS A 346 21.36 13.17 7.52
N LYS A 347 20.76 12.58 6.48
CA LYS A 347 19.40 12.05 6.51
C LYS A 347 19.22 10.97 7.57
N MET A 348 20.16 10.04 7.68
CA MET A 348 20.11 8.97 8.66
C MET A 348 20.37 9.47 10.08
N ALA A 349 21.29 10.42 10.27
CA ALA A 349 21.52 11.06 11.55
C ALA A 349 20.27 11.80 12.06
N GLU A 350 19.59 12.55 11.19
CA GLU A 350 18.31 13.21 11.52
C GLU A 350 17.24 12.19 11.92
N TYR A 351 17.15 11.07 11.20
CA TYR A 351 16.16 10.03 11.52
C TYR A 351 16.50 9.33 12.84
N LYS A 352 17.76 8.96 13.08
CA LYS A 352 18.19 8.37 14.34
C LYS A 352 17.98 9.33 15.53
N LYS A 353 18.30 10.62 15.37
CA LYS A 353 18.03 11.66 16.38
C LYS A 353 16.53 11.81 16.65
N PHE A 354 15.70 11.74 15.62
CA PHE A 354 14.24 11.75 15.76
C PHE A 354 13.77 10.58 16.65
N LEU A 355 14.20 9.35 16.37
CA LEU A 355 13.84 8.17 17.15
C LEU A 355 14.29 8.24 18.61
N GLN A 356 15.49 8.80 18.88
CA GLN A 356 16.02 8.96 20.23
C GLN A 356 15.25 9.99 21.08
N LYS A 357 14.73 11.05 20.48
CA LYS A 357 13.92 12.05 21.20
C LYS A 357 12.62 11.44 21.71
N ASP A 358 12.03 10.53 20.98
CA ASP A 358 10.75 9.92 21.31
C ASP A 358 10.87 8.82 22.37
N THR A 359 11.99 8.08 22.40
CA THR A 359 12.24 7.07 23.44
C THR A 359 12.27 7.71 24.85
N LYS A 360 12.69 8.97 24.97
CA LYS A 360 12.63 9.74 26.21
C LYS A 360 11.22 10.14 26.65
N TYR A 361 10.27 10.22 25.72
CA TYR A 361 8.86 10.49 26.03
C TYR A 361 8.14 9.21 26.52
N PHE A 362 8.38 8.07 25.90
CA PHE A 362 7.76 6.79 26.30
C PHE A 362 8.27 6.29 27.66
N SER A 363 9.54 6.49 28.00
CA SER A 363 10.05 6.13 29.33
C SER A 363 9.44 6.97 30.47
N LYS A 364 8.89 8.16 30.18
CA LYS A 364 8.17 8.99 31.15
C LYS A 364 6.70 8.63 31.33
N GLU A 365 6.00 8.17 30.26
CA GLU A 365 4.58 7.78 30.36
C GLU A 365 4.38 6.37 30.95
N PHE A 366 5.32 5.45 30.76
CA PHE A 366 5.25 4.11 31.35
C PHE A 366 5.81 4.00 32.78
N SER A 367 6.46 5.04 33.30
CA SER A 367 6.91 5.10 34.72
C SER A 367 5.86 5.66 35.69
N ILE A 368 4.64 5.96 35.22
CA ILE A 368 3.53 6.47 36.05
C ILE A 368 2.47 5.39 36.36
N SER A 369 2.65 4.16 35.85
CA SER A 369 1.70 3.04 36.08
C SER A 369 2.42 1.73 36.48
N ALA A 370 3.34 1.83 37.43
CA ALA A 370 3.90 0.69 38.15
C ALA A 370 3.64 0.85 39.66
#